data_8c780550d7910b43f545743fe8ddc534
#
_entry.id   8c780550d7910b43f545743fe8ddc534
#
_cell.length_a   1.000
_cell.length_b   1.000
_cell.length_c   1.000
_cell.angle_alpha   90.00
_cell.angle_beta   90.00
_cell.angle_gamma   90.00
#
_symmetry.space_group_name_H-M   'P 1'
#
loop_
_entity.id
_entity.type
_entity.pdbx_description
1 polymer ?
#
loop_
_entity_poly.entity_id
_entity_poly.type
_entity_poly.pdbx_seq_one_letter_code
_entity_poly.pdbx_strand_id
1 'polypeptide(L)'
;MEIENLKPFDGQHCETTATGTLLRQLGIELSEPMLFGLGEGLGFIFWNMKSMNFPFIGGRIKTDYLTQNIAKNLNLELTVKETVSTQKAWNNIKQLIDSGQIVGLKLDCFYLEYFSKPIHFAGHYVAIYGYDHHDAFLVDTIQQGGKVKTSLQSLALARA
;
A
#
# COMPACT_ATOMS: atom_id res chain seq x y z
N MET A 1 -11.40 -7.38 15.12
CA MET A 1 -10.00 -7.16 15.58
C MET A 1 -9.49 -5.86 14.97
N GLU A 2 -9.00 -4.97 15.78
CA GLU A 2 -8.40 -3.70 15.34
C GLU A 2 -7.14 -3.46 16.17
N ILE A 3 -6.06 -3.00 15.54
CA ILE A 3 -4.81 -2.70 16.23
C ILE A 3 -5.00 -1.37 16.98
N GLU A 4 -4.92 -1.44 18.30
CA GLU A 4 -4.92 -0.26 19.16
C GLU A 4 -3.63 0.55 18.96
N ASN A 5 -3.68 1.85 19.21
CA ASN A 5 -2.55 2.77 19.05
C ASN A 5 -1.99 2.91 17.62
N LEU A 6 -2.84 2.65 16.61
CA LEU A 6 -2.49 2.94 15.23
C LEU A 6 -2.08 4.41 15.06
N LYS A 7 -0.91 4.65 14.48
CA LYS A 7 -0.42 5.96 14.04
C LYS A 7 -0.44 6.02 12.50
N PRO A 8 -1.55 6.37 11.85
CA PRO A 8 -1.61 6.41 10.41
C PRO A 8 -0.65 7.46 9.85
N PHE A 9 -0.09 7.19 8.69
CA PHE A 9 0.73 8.17 7.97
C PHE A 9 -0.16 8.96 7.01
N ASP A 10 -0.21 10.27 7.18
CA ASP A 10 -1.00 11.18 6.36
C ASP A 10 -0.22 11.56 5.09
N GLY A 11 -0.09 10.62 4.16
CA GLY A 11 0.64 10.79 2.91
C GLY A 11 -0.26 11.11 1.72
N GLN A 12 0.36 11.58 0.65
CA GLN A 12 -0.30 11.87 -0.63
C GLN A 12 -0.03 10.79 -1.69
N HIS A 13 1.05 10.04 -1.54
CA HIS A 13 1.41 8.95 -2.41
C HIS A 13 1.15 7.60 -1.71
N CYS A 14 0.48 6.68 -2.40
CA CYS A 14 -0.03 5.44 -1.79
C CYS A 14 1.09 4.57 -1.19
N GLU A 15 2.21 4.36 -1.90
CA GLU A 15 3.30 3.51 -1.41
C GLU A 15 4.01 4.12 -0.21
N THR A 16 4.21 5.46 -0.17
CA THR A 16 4.77 6.13 1.01
C THR A 16 3.79 6.16 2.18
N THR A 17 2.50 6.29 1.91
CA THR A 17 1.46 6.23 2.96
C THR A 17 1.44 4.87 3.64
N ALA A 18 1.41 3.79 2.87
CA ALA A 18 1.45 2.44 3.41
C ALA A 18 2.77 2.18 4.16
N THR A 19 3.92 2.44 3.52
CA THR A 19 5.24 2.22 4.13
C THR A 19 5.46 3.09 5.37
N GLY A 20 5.08 4.37 5.33
CA GLY A 20 5.17 5.29 6.47
C GLY A 20 4.31 4.83 7.65
N THR A 21 3.13 4.24 7.39
CA THR A 21 2.29 3.65 8.45
C THR A 21 2.96 2.44 9.09
N LEU A 22 3.59 1.57 8.30
CA LEU A 22 4.37 0.44 8.83
C LEU A 22 5.57 0.91 9.66
N LEU A 23 6.30 1.92 9.20
CA LEU A 23 7.45 2.47 9.92
C LEU A 23 7.06 3.11 11.25
N ARG A 24 5.92 3.82 11.30
CA ARG A 24 5.38 4.39 12.54
C ARG A 24 5.04 3.33 13.58
N GLN A 25 4.62 2.14 13.16
CA GLN A 25 4.43 1.00 14.07
C GLN A 25 5.75 0.57 14.72
N LEU A 26 6.87 0.72 14.01
CA LEU A 26 8.23 0.45 14.53
C LEU A 26 8.82 1.63 15.31
N GLY A 27 8.06 2.72 15.49
CA GLY A 27 8.56 3.93 16.16
C GLY A 27 9.44 4.82 15.29
N ILE A 28 9.47 4.60 13.96
CA ILE A 28 10.24 5.39 13.00
C ILE A 28 9.32 6.44 12.38
N GLU A 29 9.59 7.72 12.68
CA GLU A 29 8.81 8.85 12.16
C GLU A 29 9.65 9.64 11.14
N LEU A 30 9.23 9.58 9.87
CA LEU A 30 9.87 10.28 8.76
C LEU A 30 8.82 11.09 8.00
N SER A 31 9.22 12.20 7.39
CA SER A 31 8.35 12.94 6.49
C SER A 31 8.21 12.25 5.14
N GLU A 32 7.14 12.54 4.39
CA GLU A 32 6.95 11.95 3.06
C GLU A 32 8.09 12.29 2.07
N PRO A 33 8.63 13.53 2.01
CA PRO A 33 9.83 13.82 1.22
C PRO A 33 11.04 12.98 1.63
N MET A 34 11.22 12.70 2.93
CA MET A 34 12.30 11.84 3.39
C MET A 34 12.11 10.38 2.96
N LEU A 35 10.87 9.87 3.01
CA LEU A 35 10.55 8.54 2.50
C LEU A 35 10.83 8.44 0.99
N PHE A 36 10.49 9.48 0.21
CA PHE A 36 10.83 9.53 -1.21
C PHE A 36 12.34 9.56 -1.46
N GLY A 37 13.09 10.32 -0.67
CA GLY A 37 14.56 10.37 -0.75
C GLY A 37 15.20 9.03 -0.43
N LEU A 38 14.86 8.42 0.72
CA LEU A 38 15.36 7.10 1.13
C LEU A 38 14.91 5.98 0.20
N GLY A 39 13.73 6.11 -0.39
CA GLY A 39 13.19 5.16 -1.34
C GLY A 39 13.73 5.34 -2.76
N GLU A 40 14.61 6.33 -3.01
CA GLU A 40 15.07 6.68 -4.36
C GLU A 40 13.88 6.90 -5.32
N GLY A 41 12.78 7.48 -4.78
CA GLY A 41 11.46 7.49 -5.40
C GLY A 41 11.35 8.34 -6.67
N LEU A 42 12.27 9.29 -6.89
CA LEU A 42 12.32 10.12 -8.09
C LEU A 42 13.04 9.40 -9.22
N GLY A 43 12.46 9.45 -10.41
CA GLY A 43 13.04 8.86 -11.61
C GLY A 43 12.56 9.58 -12.86
N PHE A 44 13.02 9.15 -14.01
CA PHE A 44 12.52 9.61 -15.29
C PHE A 44 12.25 8.41 -16.19
N ILE A 45 11.03 8.31 -16.67
CA ILE A 45 10.60 7.27 -17.62
C ILE A 45 10.00 7.97 -18.84
N PHE A 46 10.48 7.59 -20.01
CA PHE A 46 9.91 7.99 -21.28
C PHE A 46 9.58 6.73 -22.08
N TRP A 47 8.30 6.55 -22.41
CA TRP A 47 7.84 5.48 -23.28
C TRP A 47 7.11 6.03 -24.48
N ASN A 48 7.57 5.65 -25.66
CA ASN A 48 6.90 5.95 -26.93
C ASN A 48 6.60 4.62 -27.63
N MET A 49 5.36 4.15 -27.51
CA MET A 49 4.90 2.91 -28.13
C MET A 49 3.90 3.20 -29.25
N LYS A 50 3.94 2.38 -30.31
CA LYS A 50 3.03 2.51 -31.46
C LYS A 50 1.53 2.44 -31.10
N SER A 51 1.19 1.82 -29.97
CA SER A 51 -0.17 1.71 -29.45
C SER A 51 -0.67 2.95 -28.69
N MET A 52 0.17 3.95 -28.48
CA MET A 52 -0.14 5.15 -27.71
C MET A 52 -0.26 6.37 -28.64
N ASN A 53 -1.26 7.20 -28.42
CA ASN A 53 -1.46 8.43 -29.18
C ASN A 53 -0.40 9.52 -28.87
N PHE A 54 0.25 9.41 -27.70
CA PHE A 54 1.34 10.30 -27.26
C PHE A 54 2.24 9.52 -26.30
N PRO A 55 3.52 9.93 -26.16
CA PRO A 55 4.45 9.25 -25.27
C PRO A 55 4.04 9.39 -23.80
N PHE A 56 4.28 8.31 -23.02
CA PHE A 56 4.17 8.37 -21.58
C PHE A 56 5.45 8.95 -20.98
N ILE A 57 5.28 9.91 -20.08
CA ILE A 57 6.37 10.48 -19.29
C ILE A 57 6.04 10.28 -17.82
N GLY A 58 6.92 9.62 -17.08
CA GLY A 58 6.80 9.38 -15.65
C GLY A 58 7.99 9.91 -14.86
N GLY A 59 7.74 10.40 -13.66
CA GLY A 59 8.76 10.96 -12.78
C GLY A 59 9.05 10.12 -11.52
N ARG A 60 8.64 8.85 -11.49
CA ARG A 60 8.80 7.99 -10.31
C ARG A 60 9.49 6.67 -10.64
N ILE A 61 10.15 6.11 -9.63
CA ILE A 61 10.69 4.75 -9.67
C ILE A 61 9.53 3.74 -9.85
N LYS A 62 9.85 2.56 -10.36
CA LYS A 62 8.91 1.45 -10.48
C LYS A 62 8.32 1.09 -9.11
N THR A 63 7.03 0.73 -9.10
CA THR A 63 6.33 0.23 -7.90
C THR A 63 7.11 -0.90 -7.21
N ASP A 64 7.00 -1.01 -5.92
CA ASP A 64 7.72 -1.90 -4.99
C ASP A 64 9.16 -1.45 -4.65
N TYR A 65 9.89 -0.82 -5.58
CA TYR A 65 11.29 -0.44 -5.35
C TYR A 65 11.43 0.66 -4.29
N LEU A 66 10.46 1.56 -4.18
CA LEU A 66 10.49 2.60 -3.15
C LEU A 66 10.49 1.96 -1.75
N THR A 67 9.58 1.05 -1.47
CA THR A 67 9.52 0.33 -0.18
C THR A 67 10.76 -0.52 0.07
N GLN A 68 11.26 -1.23 -0.98
CA GLN A 68 12.49 -2.03 -0.88
C GLN A 68 13.70 -1.18 -0.54
N ASN A 69 13.87 -0.03 -1.21
CA ASN A 69 14.97 0.88 -0.96
C ASN A 69 14.90 1.52 0.43
N ILE A 70 13.71 1.91 0.88
CA ILE A 70 13.51 2.41 2.25
C ILE A 70 13.96 1.35 3.26
N ALA A 71 13.48 0.12 3.14
CA ALA A 71 13.85 -0.96 4.04
C ALA A 71 15.36 -1.19 4.05
N LYS A 72 15.99 -1.26 2.87
CA LYS A 72 17.44 -1.41 2.71
C LYS A 72 18.21 -0.26 3.36
N ASN A 73 17.84 0.99 3.09
CA ASN A 73 18.56 2.16 3.58
C ASN A 73 18.38 2.39 5.09
N LEU A 74 17.29 1.87 5.67
CA LEU A 74 17.06 1.86 7.12
C LEU A 74 17.55 0.56 7.79
N ASN A 75 18.17 -0.36 7.06
CA ASN A 75 18.60 -1.66 7.53
C ASN A 75 17.47 -2.46 8.22
N LEU A 76 16.29 -2.45 7.61
CA LEU A 76 15.11 -3.19 8.05
C LEU A 76 14.92 -4.44 7.20
N GLU A 77 14.44 -5.52 7.83
CA GLU A 77 14.01 -6.71 7.11
C GLU A 77 12.63 -6.49 6.48
N LEU A 78 12.51 -6.68 5.17
CA LEU A 78 11.26 -6.62 4.43
C LEU A 78 10.83 -8.02 4.00
N THR A 79 9.75 -8.53 4.59
CA THR A 79 9.16 -9.80 4.18
C THR A 79 8.00 -9.55 3.21
N VAL A 80 8.10 -10.07 1.99
CA VAL A 80 7.04 -10.04 0.97
C VAL A 80 6.51 -11.44 0.77
N LYS A 81 5.18 -11.59 0.79
CA LYS A 81 4.49 -12.88 0.54
C LYS A 81 3.48 -12.72 -0.58
N GLU A 82 3.56 -13.60 -1.56
CA GLU A 82 2.64 -13.68 -2.68
C GLU A 82 1.99 -15.05 -2.74
N THR A 83 0.74 -15.13 -3.18
CA THR A 83 0.01 -16.38 -3.39
C THR A 83 -1.20 -16.15 -4.27
N VAL A 84 -1.51 -17.11 -5.12
CA VAL A 84 -2.71 -17.13 -5.95
C VAL A 84 -3.96 -17.60 -5.19
N SER A 85 -3.79 -18.15 -3.99
CA SER A 85 -4.92 -18.60 -3.15
C SER A 85 -5.46 -17.45 -2.32
N THR A 86 -6.70 -17.03 -2.58
CA THR A 86 -7.39 -15.98 -1.80
C THR A 86 -7.50 -16.33 -0.33
N GLN A 87 -7.81 -17.59 -0.01
CA GLN A 87 -7.90 -18.09 1.36
C GLN A 87 -6.54 -18.01 2.09
N LYS A 88 -5.46 -18.49 1.45
CA LYS A 88 -4.12 -18.44 2.02
C LYS A 88 -3.67 -16.99 2.22
N ALA A 89 -3.96 -16.14 1.24
CA ALA A 89 -3.67 -14.72 1.32
C ALA A 89 -4.36 -14.06 2.52
N TRP A 90 -5.66 -14.32 2.71
CA TRP A 90 -6.40 -13.82 3.86
C TRP A 90 -5.85 -14.36 5.19
N ASN A 91 -5.59 -15.66 5.28
CA ASN A 91 -5.03 -16.27 6.49
C ASN A 91 -3.68 -15.67 6.89
N ASN A 92 -2.81 -15.38 5.91
CA ASN A 92 -1.52 -14.71 6.16
C ASN A 92 -1.70 -13.32 6.78
N ILE A 93 -2.63 -12.51 6.26
CA ILE A 93 -2.93 -11.18 6.80
C ILE A 93 -3.53 -11.30 8.19
N LYS A 94 -4.56 -12.13 8.32
CA LYS A 94 -5.28 -12.33 9.57
C LYS A 94 -4.33 -12.70 10.71
N GLN A 95 -3.42 -13.64 10.47
CA GLN A 95 -2.44 -14.07 11.46
C GLN A 95 -1.54 -12.91 11.93
N LEU A 96 -1.11 -12.03 11.01
CA LEU A 96 -0.27 -10.89 11.35
C LEU A 96 -1.05 -9.83 12.14
N ILE A 97 -2.27 -9.50 11.71
CA ILE A 97 -3.11 -8.54 12.43
C ILE A 97 -3.47 -9.07 13.82
N ASP A 98 -3.80 -10.35 13.95
CA ASP A 98 -4.13 -10.98 15.25
C ASP A 98 -2.90 -10.99 16.19
N SER A 99 -1.69 -10.93 15.65
CA SER A 99 -0.45 -10.74 16.42
C SER A 99 -0.07 -9.27 16.67
N GLY A 100 -0.94 -8.32 16.27
CA GLY A 100 -0.72 -6.88 16.48
C GLY A 100 0.15 -6.21 15.42
N GLN A 101 0.32 -6.82 14.23
CA GLN A 101 1.15 -6.28 13.16
C GLN A 101 0.31 -5.69 12.03
N ILE A 102 0.63 -4.47 11.62
CA ILE A 102 0.07 -3.83 10.42
C ILE A 102 0.73 -4.45 9.19
N VAL A 103 -0.04 -4.61 8.11
CA VAL A 103 0.43 -5.23 6.87
C VAL A 103 0.25 -4.29 5.69
N GLY A 104 1.30 -4.09 4.90
CA GLY A 104 1.20 -3.42 3.61
C GLY A 104 0.58 -4.34 2.56
N LEU A 105 -0.36 -3.81 1.78
CA LEU A 105 -1.02 -4.54 0.69
C LEU A 105 -0.84 -3.79 -0.61
N LYS A 106 -0.61 -4.53 -1.69
CA LYS A 106 -0.65 -4.04 -3.07
C LYS A 106 -1.92 -4.57 -3.73
N LEU A 107 -2.75 -3.66 -4.21
CA LEU A 107 -4.13 -3.92 -4.62
C LEU A 107 -4.45 -3.29 -5.97
N ASP A 108 -5.45 -3.83 -6.66
CA ASP A 108 -6.12 -3.14 -7.75
C ASP A 108 -7.23 -2.25 -7.18
N CYS A 109 -7.04 -0.93 -7.29
CA CYS A 109 -7.98 0.04 -6.72
C CYS A 109 -9.36 0.04 -7.39
N PHE A 110 -9.54 -0.63 -8.53
CA PHE A 110 -10.85 -0.80 -9.17
C PHE A 110 -11.88 -1.45 -8.24
N TYR A 111 -11.45 -2.40 -7.40
CA TYR A 111 -12.32 -3.13 -6.49
C TYR A 111 -12.50 -2.47 -5.13
N LEU A 112 -11.82 -1.36 -4.84
CA LEU A 112 -11.92 -0.68 -3.55
C LEU A 112 -13.14 0.25 -3.52
N GLU A 113 -14.11 -0.05 -2.66
CA GLU A 113 -15.45 0.56 -2.66
C GLU A 113 -15.46 2.07 -2.32
N TYR A 114 -14.40 2.57 -1.70
CA TYR A 114 -14.27 3.99 -1.36
C TYR A 114 -13.72 4.86 -2.50
N PHE A 115 -13.29 4.25 -3.62
CA PHE A 115 -12.89 5.02 -4.80
C PHE A 115 -14.11 5.53 -5.57
N SER A 116 -14.23 6.85 -5.71
CA SER A 116 -15.34 7.47 -6.43
C SER A 116 -15.30 7.24 -7.96
N LYS A 117 -14.12 7.01 -8.50
CA LYS A 117 -13.89 6.70 -9.92
C LYS A 117 -13.01 5.47 -10.04
N PRO A 118 -13.61 4.28 -10.09
CA PRO A 118 -12.84 3.04 -10.16
C PRO A 118 -12.09 2.94 -11.50
N ILE A 119 -10.80 2.71 -11.42
CA ILE A 119 -9.92 2.41 -12.56
C ILE A 119 -9.09 1.18 -12.23
N HIS A 120 -8.79 0.34 -13.22
CA HIS A 120 -7.87 -0.77 -13.02
C HIS A 120 -6.44 -0.26 -12.86
N PHE A 121 -5.95 -0.32 -11.65
CA PHE A 121 -4.56 -0.02 -11.31
C PHE A 121 -4.10 -0.94 -10.18
N ALA A 122 -3.46 -2.03 -10.54
CA ALA A 122 -2.98 -3.08 -9.62
C ALA A 122 -1.70 -2.71 -8.85
N GLY A 123 -1.27 -1.46 -8.94
CA GLY A 123 -0.10 -0.92 -8.26
C GLY A 123 -0.44 -0.01 -7.08
N HIS A 124 -1.67 -0.06 -6.56
CA HIS A 124 -2.11 0.76 -5.43
C HIS A 124 -1.71 0.11 -4.09
N TYR A 125 -1.22 0.94 -3.15
CA TYR A 125 -0.77 0.48 -1.83
C TYR A 125 -1.64 1.03 -0.72
N VAL A 126 -1.94 0.16 0.24
CA VAL A 126 -2.61 0.52 1.50
C VAL A 126 -1.96 -0.22 2.66
N ALA A 127 -2.18 0.23 3.89
CA ALA A 127 -1.84 -0.53 5.08
C ALA A 127 -3.13 -1.03 5.75
N ILE A 128 -3.26 -2.35 5.96
CA ILE A 128 -4.36 -2.92 6.73
C ILE A 128 -3.97 -3.01 8.21
N TYR A 129 -4.85 -2.51 9.08
CA TYR A 129 -4.64 -2.47 10.52
C TYR A 129 -5.73 -3.16 11.34
N GLY A 130 -6.74 -3.68 10.69
CA GLY A 130 -7.84 -4.35 11.38
C GLY A 130 -8.86 -4.93 10.42
N TYR A 131 -9.81 -5.67 11.00
CA TYR A 131 -10.93 -6.26 10.28
C TYR A 131 -12.05 -6.63 11.26
N ASP A 132 -13.26 -6.77 10.75
CA ASP A 132 -14.39 -7.41 11.44
C ASP A 132 -14.99 -8.54 10.60
N HIS A 133 -16.27 -8.88 10.81
CA HIS A 133 -16.95 -9.94 10.07
C HIS A 133 -17.26 -9.56 8.60
N HIS A 134 -17.25 -8.28 8.28
CA HIS A 134 -17.66 -7.74 6.98
C HIS A 134 -16.56 -6.94 6.28
N ASP A 135 -15.84 -6.13 7.06
CA ASP A 135 -14.95 -5.09 6.54
C ASP A 135 -13.48 -5.30 6.95
N ALA A 136 -12.57 -4.85 6.09
CA ALA A 136 -11.18 -4.59 6.38
C ALA A 136 -10.97 -3.10 6.63
N PHE A 137 -10.17 -2.76 7.63
CA PHE A 137 -9.85 -1.38 8.02
C PHE A 137 -8.47 -1.02 7.47
N LEU A 138 -8.42 0.02 6.66
CA LEU A 138 -7.25 0.38 5.85
C LEU A 138 -6.81 1.82 6.16
N VAL A 139 -5.50 2.05 5.99
CA VAL A 139 -4.93 3.39 5.83
C VAL A 139 -4.56 3.56 4.37
N ASP A 140 -5.12 4.58 3.75
CA ASP A 140 -4.83 5.02 2.40
C ASP A 140 -4.41 6.51 2.40
N THR A 141 -4.17 7.09 1.25
CA THR A 141 -3.78 8.50 1.12
C THR A 141 -4.84 9.46 1.68
N ILE A 142 -4.43 10.68 2.00
CA ILE A 142 -5.36 11.73 2.44
C ILE A 142 -6.46 11.97 1.40
N GLN A 143 -6.14 11.90 0.09
CA GLN A 143 -7.10 12.09 -1.00
C GLN A 143 -8.19 11.01 -1.00
N GLN A 144 -7.89 9.81 -0.50
CA GLN A 144 -8.86 8.72 -0.38
C GLN A 144 -9.59 8.69 0.96
N GLY A 145 -9.22 9.57 1.89
CA GLY A 145 -9.87 9.71 3.18
C GLY A 145 -9.04 9.26 4.39
N GLY A 146 -7.80 8.87 4.19
CA GLY A 146 -6.90 8.44 5.27
C GLY A 146 -7.30 7.08 5.85
N LYS A 147 -8.04 7.05 6.96
CA LYS A 147 -8.65 5.82 7.48
C LYS A 147 -9.93 5.50 6.72
N VAL A 148 -9.92 4.40 6.00
CA VAL A 148 -11.01 3.93 5.15
C VAL A 148 -11.32 2.46 5.44
N LYS A 149 -12.41 1.96 4.88
CA LYS A 149 -12.78 0.56 4.96
C LYS A 149 -13.30 0.04 3.62
N THR A 150 -13.15 -1.24 3.39
CA THR A 150 -13.71 -1.96 2.25
C THR A 150 -14.18 -3.33 2.70
N SER A 151 -15.17 -3.90 2.02
CA SER A 151 -15.63 -5.25 2.36
C SER A 151 -14.52 -6.28 2.17
N LEU A 152 -14.56 -7.37 2.96
CA LEU A 152 -13.62 -8.48 2.80
C LEU A 152 -13.73 -9.13 1.40
N GLN A 153 -14.92 -9.08 0.79
CA GLN A 153 -15.15 -9.54 -0.58
C GLN A 153 -14.42 -8.65 -1.59
N SER A 154 -14.58 -7.34 -1.50
CA SER A 154 -13.85 -6.37 -2.33
C SER A 154 -12.36 -6.48 -2.17
N LEU A 155 -11.87 -6.62 -0.92
CA LEU A 155 -10.46 -6.82 -0.66
C LEU A 155 -9.92 -8.10 -1.34
N ALA A 156 -10.68 -9.19 -1.32
CA ALA A 156 -10.29 -10.44 -1.99
C ALA A 156 -10.16 -10.27 -3.51
N LEU A 157 -11.09 -9.52 -4.13
CA LEU A 157 -11.03 -9.18 -5.56
C LEU A 157 -9.88 -8.25 -5.90
N ALA A 158 -9.62 -7.23 -5.05
CA ALA A 158 -8.56 -6.25 -5.25
C ALA A 158 -7.16 -6.87 -5.23
N ARG A 159 -6.99 -8.05 -4.65
CA ARG A 159 -5.71 -8.77 -4.51
C ARG A 159 -5.43 -9.77 -5.62
N ALA A 160 -6.27 -9.86 -6.62
CA ALA A 160 -6.15 -10.79 -7.75
C ALA A 160 -5.05 -10.34 -8.76
#